data_88317c0b698e2e3a94506a96d2b8ddbc
#
_entry.id   88317c0b698e2e3a94506a96d2b8ddbc
#
_cell.length_a   1.000
_cell.length_b   1.000
_cell.length_c   1.000
_cell.angle_alpha   90.00
_cell.angle_beta   90.00
_cell.angle_gamma   90.00
#
_symmetry.space_group_name_H-M   'P 1'
#
loop_
_entity.id
_entity.type
_entity.pdbx_description
1 polymer ?
#
loop_
_entity_poly.entity_id
_entity_poly.type
_entity_poly.pdbx_seq_one_letter_code
_entity_poly.pdbx_strand_id
1 'polypeptide(L)'
;VCHQDNGALELPVGLEGHFLSAPLEGTVLGANGRWRNRNTLEVEVRNTRMVSGQYIGSRFGIKGSEDLGNGYKAGFVLESSIKTDDGSLGQGGRLWGRAARVYLSGDFGEVSFGRVGPIVGGNGPYARFGHVMNAFSCGWGDVGGSLQVVSLGYEFVDNAVTYLTPKFGGLDAVFQYSFGADTQSDAYKDGTEGKSSVERMYAGAVRYQNSTVLVSAGVEGINQDQPSADRNGLDDALSFNLGGSYDAGFAKFYVYSQVFQNYAKAAKVTMFSIPSGVDGYGVNLGFETKALGGTVKASFGWGDFEG
;
A
#
# COMPACT_ATOMS: atom_id res chain seq x y z
N VAL A 1 -0.28 2.66 2.71
CA VAL A 1 -1.62 2.45 3.23
C VAL A 1 -1.83 3.47 4.33
N CYS A 2 -2.77 4.38 4.12
CA CYS A 2 -3.21 5.24 5.18
C CYS A 2 -3.97 4.39 6.17
N HIS A 3 -3.48 4.31 7.36
CA HIS A 3 -4.04 3.45 8.38
C HIS A 3 -5.37 4.03 8.84
N GLN A 4 -6.46 3.32 8.58
CA GLN A 4 -7.78 3.67 9.09
C GLN A 4 -7.97 3.04 10.47
N ASP A 5 -7.37 3.61 11.49
CA ASP A 5 -7.62 3.18 12.86
C ASP A 5 -8.95 3.69 13.42
N ASN A 6 -9.72 4.42 12.61
CA ASN A 6 -10.90 5.13 13.11
C ASN A 6 -12.23 4.41 12.93
N GLY A 7 -12.22 3.25 12.28
CA GLY A 7 -13.46 2.55 12.02
C GLY A 7 -14.53 3.37 11.26
N ALA A 8 -14.15 4.50 10.67
CA ALA A 8 -15.03 5.30 9.83
C ALA A 8 -14.72 4.97 8.37
N LEU A 9 -15.53 4.13 7.80
CA LEU A 9 -15.52 3.83 6.38
C LEU A 9 -16.58 4.68 5.71
N GLU A 10 -16.19 5.79 5.11
CA GLU A 10 -17.02 6.38 4.07
C GLU A 10 -16.67 5.65 2.77
N LEU A 11 -17.63 4.84 2.32
CA LEU A 11 -17.55 4.27 0.98
C LEU A 11 -17.62 5.42 -0.02
N PRO A 12 -16.76 5.47 -1.05
CA PRO A 12 -16.92 6.43 -2.12
C PRO A 12 -18.32 6.33 -2.69
N VAL A 13 -18.92 7.49 -2.99
CA VAL A 13 -20.19 7.55 -3.69
C VAL A 13 -20.04 6.81 -5.01
N GLY A 14 -20.71 5.69 -5.17
CA GLY A 14 -20.66 4.87 -6.40
C GLY A 14 -20.35 3.40 -6.20
N LEU A 15 -19.93 2.96 -5.02
CA LEU A 15 -19.77 1.53 -4.71
C LEU A 15 -21.15 0.98 -4.26
N GLU A 16 -22.07 0.84 -5.20
CA GLU A 16 -23.36 0.21 -4.90
C GLU A 16 -23.21 -1.29 -4.80
N GLY A 17 -23.54 -1.82 -3.65
CA GLY A 17 -24.11 -3.16 -3.50
C GLY A 17 -23.19 -4.28 -3.07
N HIS A 18 -21.96 -4.42 -3.51
CA HIS A 18 -21.17 -5.62 -3.24
C HIS A 18 -20.30 -5.58 -1.96
N PHE A 19 -19.96 -4.41 -1.48
CA PHE A 19 -19.13 -4.26 -0.28
C PHE A 19 -19.88 -4.37 1.06
N LEU A 20 -21.20 -4.49 1.02
CA LEU A 20 -22.03 -4.53 2.21
C LEU A 20 -22.29 -5.95 2.72
N SER A 21 -21.73 -6.97 2.11
CA SER A 21 -21.83 -8.37 2.55
C SER A 21 -20.71 -8.81 3.48
N ALA A 22 -19.73 -7.95 3.80
CA ALA A 22 -18.78 -8.24 4.87
C ALA A 22 -19.49 -8.37 6.23
N PRO A 23 -19.03 -9.25 7.13
CA PRO A 23 -19.78 -9.73 8.28
C PRO A 23 -19.85 -8.73 9.44
N LEU A 24 -20.36 -7.55 9.18
CA LEU A 24 -20.85 -6.67 10.22
C LEU A 24 -22.39 -6.85 10.26
N GLU A 25 -22.83 -7.91 10.90
CA GLU A 25 -24.23 -8.32 11.02
C GLU A 25 -25.17 -7.12 11.21
N GLY A 26 -25.71 -6.61 10.11
CA GLY A 26 -26.69 -5.53 10.11
C GLY A 26 -26.19 -4.14 10.50
N THR A 27 -24.90 -3.93 10.72
CA THR A 27 -24.32 -2.66 11.17
C THR A 27 -23.53 -2.00 10.06
N VAL A 28 -23.73 -0.70 9.86
CA VAL A 28 -22.97 0.14 8.91
C VAL A 28 -22.24 1.23 9.68
N LEU A 29 -20.97 1.38 9.42
CA LEU A 29 -20.19 2.48 9.96
C LEU A 29 -20.54 3.77 9.21
N GLY A 30 -21.01 4.77 9.91
CA GLY A 30 -21.25 6.08 9.34
C GLY A 30 -20.06 7.01 9.48
N ALA A 31 -20.06 8.08 8.71
CA ALA A 31 -19.13 9.19 8.89
C ALA A 31 -19.09 9.65 10.37
N ASN A 32 -17.94 10.11 10.82
CA ASN A 32 -17.70 10.56 12.19
C ASN A 32 -17.78 9.46 13.27
N GLY A 33 -17.45 8.22 12.93
CA GLY A 33 -17.41 7.10 13.88
C GLY A 33 -18.78 6.76 14.46
N ARG A 34 -19.83 6.94 13.71
CA ARG A 34 -21.18 6.54 14.08
C ARG A 34 -21.49 5.17 13.53
N TRP A 35 -21.82 4.26 14.39
CA TRP A 35 -22.38 2.97 14.02
C TRP A 35 -23.90 3.11 13.84
N ARG A 36 -24.42 2.60 12.73
CA ARG A 36 -25.85 2.53 12.47
C ARG A 36 -26.28 1.10 12.26
N ASN A 37 -27.34 0.72 12.91
CA ASN A 37 -27.99 -0.54 12.58
C ASN A 37 -28.64 -0.41 11.19
N ARG A 38 -28.29 -1.32 10.29
CA ARG A 38 -28.76 -1.30 8.90
C ARG A 38 -30.28 -1.42 8.79
N ASN A 39 -30.92 -2.11 9.72
CA ASN A 39 -32.35 -2.36 9.70
C ASN A 39 -33.17 -1.21 10.29
N THR A 40 -32.63 -0.52 11.29
CA THR A 40 -33.34 0.58 11.99
C THR A 40 -32.85 1.97 11.62
N LEU A 41 -31.66 2.07 10.98
CA LEU A 41 -30.95 3.32 10.71
C LEU A 41 -30.66 4.14 11.98
N GLU A 42 -30.77 3.55 13.15
CA GLU A 42 -30.47 4.20 14.42
C GLU A 42 -28.97 4.24 14.69
N VAL A 43 -28.52 5.33 15.32
CA VAL A 43 -27.12 5.47 15.75
C VAL A 43 -26.96 4.71 17.06
N GLU A 44 -26.32 3.56 17.02
CA GLU A 44 -26.09 2.74 18.21
C GLU A 44 -24.90 3.21 19.05
N VAL A 45 -23.83 3.70 18.38
CA VAL A 45 -22.61 4.15 19.06
C VAL A 45 -22.12 5.46 18.46
N ARG A 46 -21.79 6.40 19.35
CA ARG A 46 -21.06 7.62 19.01
C ARG A 46 -19.72 7.60 19.72
N ASN A 47 -18.62 7.59 18.98
CA ASN A 47 -17.28 7.60 19.53
C ASN A 47 -16.57 8.91 19.15
N THR A 48 -16.07 9.63 20.17
CA THR A 48 -15.19 10.79 19.98
C THR A 48 -13.87 10.45 20.64
N ARG A 49 -12.80 10.38 19.86
CA ARG A 49 -11.48 10.00 20.35
C ARG A 49 -10.37 10.78 19.65
N MET A 50 -9.24 10.88 20.32
CA MET A 50 -7.98 11.28 19.70
C MET A 50 -7.38 10.06 18.97
N VAL A 51 -6.80 10.28 17.79
CA VAL A 51 -6.17 9.22 17.01
C VAL A 51 -4.84 9.69 16.44
N SER A 52 -3.92 8.76 16.29
CA SER A 52 -2.61 9.01 15.72
C SER A 52 -2.62 8.85 14.20
N GLY A 53 -1.88 9.71 13.51
CA GLY A 53 -1.52 9.48 12.11
C GLY A 53 -2.63 9.71 11.10
N GLN A 54 -3.65 10.52 11.41
CA GLN A 54 -4.80 10.76 10.53
C GLN A 54 -4.40 11.33 9.15
N TYR A 55 -3.44 12.23 9.12
CA TYR A 55 -2.94 12.79 7.86
C TYR A 55 -1.81 11.94 7.27
N ILE A 56 -0.82 11.62 8.08
CA ILE A 56 0.32 10.77 7.72
C ILE A 56 0.77 10.00 8.96
N GLY A 57 1.04 8.71 8.84
CA GLY A 57 1.41 7.86 9.98
C GLY A 57 2.59 8.43 10.77
N SER A 58 2.39 8.57 12.08
CA SER A 58 3.43 9.02 13.00
C SER A 58 4.58 8.03 13.01
N ARG A 59 5.81 8.53 12.95
CA ARG A 59 7.01 7.70 12.82
C ARG A 59 8.21 8.34 13.46
N PHE A 60 9.14 7.49 13.88
CA PHE A 60 10.50 7.90 14.23
C PHE A 60 11.50 6.91 13.65
N GLY A 61 12.74 7.31 13.51
CA GLY A 61 13.75 6.41 12.95
C GLY A 61 15.15 6.97 13.02
N ILE A 62 16.09 6.13 12.62
CA ILE A 62 17.51 6.42 12.53
C ILE A 62 17.95 6.06 11.11
N LYS A 63 18.73 6.91 10.50
CA LYS A 63 19.39 6.65 9.22
C LYS A 63 20.82 7.13 9.26
N GLY A 64 21.67 6.44 8.56
CA GLY A 64 23.07 6.83 8.38
C GLY A 64 23.53 6.46 6.99
N SER A 65 24.53 7.16 6.51
CA SER A 65 25.22 6.82 5.28
C SER A 65 26.67 7.27 5.32
N GLU A 66 27.52 6.51 4.65
CA GLU A 66 28.95 6.77 4.52
C GLU A 66 29.33 6.80 3.03
N ASP A 67 30.13 7.78 2.67
CA ASP A 67 30.74 7.86 1.34
C ASP A 67 31.99 6.97 1.34
N LEU A 68 31.94 5.95 0.48
CA LEU A 68 33.03 4.97 0.34
C LEU A 68 34.10 5.40 -0.69
N GLY A 69 33.93 6.58 -1.29
CA GLY A 69 34.75 7.05 -2.39
C GLY A 69 34.33 6.49 -3.75
N ASN A 70 34.87 7.04 -4.83
CA ASN A 70 34.62 6.63 -6.20
C ASN A 70 33.12 6.60 -6.59
N GLY A 71 32.28 7.45 -5.97
CA GLY A 71 30.84 7.50 -6.23
C GLY A 71 30.01 6.43 -5.51
N TYR A 72 30.63 5.57 -4.70
CA TYR A 72 29.91 4.58 -3.89
C TYR A 72 29.51 5.12 -2.55
N LYS A 73 28.31 4.76 -2.10
CA LYS A 73 27.76 5.10 -0.78
C LYS A 73 27.06 3.89 -0.18
N ALA A 74 27.40 3.55 1.06
CA ALA A 74 26.65 2.59 1.86
C ALA A 74 25.78 3.34 2.89
N GLY A 75 24.64 2.74 3.26
CA GLY A 75 23.80 3.33 4.29
C GLY A 75 22.78 2.35 4.85
N PHE A 76 22.08 2.84 5.87
CA PHE A 76 20.99 2.11 6.50
C PHE A 76 19.82 3.03 6.83
N VAL A 77 18.63 2.45 6.97
CA VAL A 77 17.40 3.12 7.44
C VAL A 77 16.68 2.17 8.37
N LEU A 78 16.39 2.67 9.57
CA LEU A 78 15.55 2.01 10.57
C LEU A 78 14.39 2.97 10.88
N GLU A 79 13.14 2.56 10.62
CA GLU A 79 11.95 3.41 10.82
C GLU A 79 10.83 2.62 11.50
N SER A 80 10.32 3.17 12.58
CA SER A 80 9.17 2.69 13.34
C SER A 80 7.92 3.49 13.02
N SER A 81 6.77 2.82 12.98
CA SER A 81 5.48 3.48 13.17
C SER A 81 5.15 3.53 14.66
N ILE A 82 4.73 4.67 15.14
CA ILE A 82 4.32 4.86 16.52
C ILE A 82 2.90 5.44 16.55
N LYS A 83 2.06 4.94 17.42
CA LYS A 83 0.76 5.51 17.72
C LYS A 83 0.92 6.48 18.88
N THR A 84 0.82 7.77 18.60
CA THR A 84 1.12 8.82 19.58
C THR A 84 -0.02 9.07 20.56
N ASP A 85 -1.19 8.50 20.29
CA ASP A 85 -2.35 8.53 21.17
C ASP A 85 -2.29 7.49 22.31
N ASP A 86 -1.60 6.37 22.11
CA ASP A 86 -1.49 5.29 23.11
C ASP A 86 -0.06 4.80 23.34
N GLY A 87 0.93 5.27 22.56
CA GLY A 87 2.33 4.90 22.70
C GLY A 87 2.71 3.54 22.09
N SER A 88 1.78 2.83 21.45
CA SER A 88 2.06 1.53 20.84
C SER A 88 2.79 1.63 19.51
N LEU A 89 3.41 0.52 19.08
CA LEU A 89 4.04 0.41 17.77
C LEU A 89 3.00 -0.04 16.72
N GLY A 90 3.15 0.47 15.50
CA GLY A 90 2.41 -0.02 14.34
C GLY A 90 2.98 -1.33 13.76
N GLN A 91 2.45 -1.74 12.59
CA GLN A 91 2.90 -2.91 11.82
C GLN A 91 3.08 -4.18 12.68
N GLY A 92 2.05 -4.51 13.47
CA GLY A 92 2.05 -5.71 14.32
C GLY A 92 3.01 -5.64 15.50
N GLY A 93 3.31 -4.43 16.00
CA GLY A 93 4.20 -4.23 17.15
C GLY A 93 5.69 -4.30 16.81
N ARG A 94 6.07 -4.27 15.52
CA ARG A 94 7.48 -4.29 15.12
C ARG A 94 8.18 -2.97 15.46
N LEU A 95 9.33 -3.04 16.14
CA LEU A 95 10.15 -1.86 16.45
C LEU A 95 10.57 -1.11 15.17
N TRP A 96 10.99 -1.82 14.12
CA TRP A 96 11.37 -1.22 12.85
C TRP A 96 10.40 -1.64 11.73
N GLY A 97 9.09 -1.48 12.02
CA GLY A 97 8.02 -2.02 11.19
C GLY A 97 7.85 -1.34 9.83
N ARG A 98 8.37 -0.13 9.62
CA ARG A 98 8.28 0.59 8.35
C ARG A 98 9.50 0.42 7.47
N ALA A 99 10.69 0.42 8.07
CA ALA A 99 11.93 0.13 7.38
C ALA A 99 12.96 -0.47 8.35
N ALA A 100 13.65 -1.50 7.88
CA ALA A 100 14.86 -2.06 8.50
C ALA A 100 15.74 -2.55 7.34
N ARG A 101 16.49 -1.64 6.73
CA ARG A 101 17.25 -1.94 5.52
C ARG A 101 18.66 -1.35 5.52
N VAL A 102 19.55 -2.03 4.82
CA VAL A 102 20.85 -1.51 4.40
C VAL A 102 20.86 -1.36 2.88
N TYR A 103 21.68 -0.47 2.35
CA TYR A 103 21.80 -0.28 0.91
C TYR A 103 23.22 0.10 0.50
N LEU A 104 23.54 -0.21 -0.74
CA LEU A 104 24.72 0.26 -1.46
C LEU A 104 24.25 0.97 -2.73
N SER A 105 24.74 2.17 -2.97
CA SER A 105 24.44 2.95 -4.17
C SER A 105 25.70 3.47 -4.86
N GLY A 106 25.59 3.77 -6.14
CA GLY A 106 26.65 4.25 -7.00
C GLY A 106 26.14 4.53 -8.41
N ASP A 107 27.04 4.62 -9.38
CA ASP A 107 26.68 4.82 -10.79
C ASP A 107 25.82 3.68 -11.37
N PHE A 108 25.87 2.51 -10.72
CA PHE A 108 25.05 1.34 -11.08
C PHE A 108 23.59 1.45 -10.58
N GLY A 109 23.26 2.46 -9.78
CA GLY A 109 21.97 2.60 -9.09
C GLY A 109 22.06 2.27 -7.62
N GLU A 110 21.04 1.59 -7.05
CA GLU A 110 21.00 1.21 -5.64
C GLU A 110 20.54 -0.25 -5.49
N VAL A 111 21.26 -1.01 -4.66
CA VAL A 111 20.82 -2.32 -4.17
C VAL A 111 20.53 -2.21 -2.68
N SER A 112 19.40 -2.74 -2.24
CA SER A 112 18.95 -2.68 -0.86
C SER A 112 18.51 -4.06 -0.37
N PHE A 113 18.76 -4.31 0.93
CA PHE A 113 18.43 -5.56 1.60
C PHE A 113 17.69 -5.27 2.90
N GLY A 114 16.60 -6.00 3.17
CA GLY A 114 15.86 -5.94 4.43
C GLY A 114 14.39 -5.58 4.24
N ARG A 115 13.77 -5.09 5.32
CA ARG A 115 12.36 -4.69 5.32
C ARG A 115 12.16 -3.31 4.73
N VAL A 116 11.21 -3.20 3.79
CA VAL A 116 10.92 -1.94 3.10
C VAL A 116 9.50 -1.96 2.51
N GLY A 117 8.99 -0.80 2.12
CA GLY A 117 7.73 -0.72 1.38
C GLY A 117 7.84 -1.32 -0.03
N PRO A 118 6.79 -2.01 -0.50
CA PRO A 118 6.75 -2.60 -1.84
C PRO A 118 6.61 -1.55 -2.94
N ILE A 119 6.86 -1.97 -4.16
CA ILE A 119 6.74 -1.12 -5.36
C ILE A 119 5.29 -0.67 -5.57
N VAL A 120 4.32 -1.57 -5.37
CA VAL A 120 2.89 -1.33 -5.61
C VAL A 120 2.23 -0.60 -4.46
N GLY A 121 2.53 -0.94 -3.22
CA GLY A 121 1.86 -0.40 -2.02
C GLY A 121 2.06 1.09 -1.75
N GLY A 122 2.97 1.74 -2.44
CA GLY A 122 3.18 3.19 -2.37
C GLY A 122 3.94 3.70 -1.15
N ASN A 123 4.45 2.83 -0.31
CA ASN A 123 5.27 3.18 0.86
C ASN A 123 6.77 3.07 0.55
N GLY A 124 7.55 3.97 1.15
CA GLY A 124 9.01 3.92 1.04
C GLY A 124 9.59 4.45 -0.29
N PRO A 125 10.92 4.32 -0.47
CA PRO A 125 11.66 4.98 -1.55
C PRO A 125 11.46 4.34 -2.91
N TYR A 126 11.01 3.09 -2.96
CA TYR A 126 10.85 2.32 -4.20
C TYR A 126 9.43 2.34 -4.75
N ALA A 127 8.50 3.00 -4.06
CA ALA A 127 7.12 3.11 -4.48
C ALA A 127 6.98 3.72 -5.89
N ARG A 128 6.17 3.08 -6.72
CA ARG A 128 5.85 3.55 -8.09
C ARG A 128 4.36 3.79 -8.28
N PHE A 129 3.55 3.26 -7.39
CA PHE A 129 2.09 3.29 -7.45
C PHE A 129 1.50 3.74 -6.10
N GLY A 130 0.25 3.43 -5.83
CA GLY A 130 -0.42 3.77 -4.61
C GLY A 130 -0.41 5.28 -4.34
N HIS A 131 0.22 5.68 -3.25
CA HIS A 131 0.27 7.07 -2.82
C HIS A 131 0.94 8.02 -3.81
N VAL A 132 1.81 7.52 -4.68
CA VAL A 132 2.48 8.33 -5.71
C VAL A 132 1.50 8.77 -6.80
N MET A 133 0.44 7.99 -7.01
CA MET A 133 -0.55 8.17 -8.08
C MET A 133 -1.90 8.70 -7.57
N ASN A 134 -1.92 9.38 -6.43
CA ASN A 134 -3.14 9.91 -5.84
C ASN A 134 -2.96 11.36 -5.37
N ALA A 135 -3.98 12.21 -5.60
CA ALA A 135 -3.96 13.62 -5.23
C ALA A 135 -3.83 13.85 -3.71
N PHE A 136 -4.38 12.95 -2.91
CA PHE A 136 -4.30 13.03 -1.45
C PHE A 136 -3.06 12.34 -0.88
N SER A 137 -2.28 11.65 -1.73
CA SER A 137 -1.19 10.79 -1.26
C SER A 137 -1.74 9.76 -0.26
N CYS A 138 -1.13 9.60 0.91
CA CYS A 138 -1.65 8.78 2.00
C CYS A 138 -2.34 9.62 3.09
N GLY A 139 -2.47 10.90 2.87
CA GLY A 139 -3.12 11.79 3.82
C GLY A 139 -4.63 11.74 3.78
N TRP A 140 -5.26 12.15 4.87
CA TRP A 140 -6.72 12.23 4.97
C TRP A 140 -7.37 10.86 4.81
N GLY A 141 -7.13 9.95 5.77
CA GLY A 141 -7.58 8.55 5.75
C GLY A 141 -9.00 8.35 5.24
N ASP A 142 -9.92 9.24 5.61
CA ASP A 142 -11.32 9.17 5.20
C ASP A 142 -11.55 9.62 3.74
N VAL A 143 -10.67 10.46 3.19
CA VAL A 143 -10.80 11.03 1.84
C VAL A 143 -9.91 10.29 0.83
N GLY A 144 -8.84 9.67 1.29
CA GLY A 144 -7.95 8.82 0.49
C GLY A 144 -8.55 7.45 0.13
N GLY A 145 -9.79 7.19 0.51
CA GLY A 145 -10.47 5.91 0.34
C GLY A 145 -10.55 5.37 -1.08
N SER A 146 -10.41 6.23 -2.07
CA SER A 146 -10.33 5.81 -3.47
C SER A 146 -9.11 4.91 -3.78
N LEU A 147 -8.07 4.92 -2.94
CA LEU A 147 -6.94 3.98 -3.04
C LEU A 147 -7.33 2.56 -2.63
N GLN A 148 -8.46 2.35 -2.00
CA GLN A 148 -8.91 1.05 -1.55
C GLN A 148 -9.40 0.15 -2.69
N VAL A 149 -9.66 0.73 -3.85
CA VAL A 149 -9.99 -0.01 -5.08
C VAL A 149 -8.78 -0.27 -5.98
N VAL A 150 -7.62 0.26 -5.60
CA VAL A 150 -6.33 0.06 -6.25
C VAL A 150 -5.23 0.00 -5.18
N SER A 151 -4.01 -0.34 -5.56
CA SER A 151 -2.88 -0.48 -4.63
C SER A 151 -3.07 -1.64 -3.63
N LEU A 152 -3.80 -2.66 -4.05
CA LEU A 152 -3.91 -3.90 -3.31
C LEU A 152 -2.53 -4.56 -3.25
N GLY A 153 -2.13 -5.05 -2.10
CA GLY A 153 -0.84 -5.68 -1.87
C GLY A 153 -0.33 -5.47 -0.44
N TYR A 154 0.94 -5.80 -0.22
CA TYR A 154 1.58 -5.60 1.07
C TYR A 154 1.82 -4.12 1.36
N GLU A 155 1.71 -3.73 2.62
CA GLU A 155 2.11 -2.39 3.08
C GLU A 155 3.64 -2.27 3.20
N PHE A 156 4.26 -3.30 3.74
CA PHE A 156 5.71 -3.48 3.86
C PHE A 156 6.04 -4.95 3.67
N VAL A 157 7.21 -5.22 3.13
CA VAL A 157 7.69 -6.58 2.87
C VAL A 157 8.98 -6.85 3.63
N ASP A 158 9.06 -8.04 4.22
CA ASP A 158 10.25 -8.56 4.89
C ASP A 158 11.20 -9.22 3.89
N ASN A 159 12.43 -9.45 4.29
CA ASN A 159 13.42 -10.24 3.55
C ASN A 159 13.56 -9.83 2.06
N ALA A 160 13.42 -8.54 1.79
CA ALA A 160 13.44 -8.03 0.44
C ALA A 160 14.87 -7.74 -0.04
N VAL A 161 15.10 -8.07 -1.31
CA VAL A 161 16.20 -7.53 -2.12
C VAL A 161 15.57 -6.62 -3.16
N THR A 162 16.02 -5.37 -3.19
CA THR A 162 15.48 -4.37 -4.13
C THR A 162 16.62 -3.74 -4.93
N TYR A 163 16.46 -3.68 -6.24
CA TYR A 163 17.37 -2.97 -7.11
C TYR A 163 16.66 -1.83 -7.83
N LEU A 164 17.21 -0.62 -7.69
CA LEU A 164 16.78 0.58 -8.39
C LEU A 164 17.86 0.98 -9.40
N THR A 165 17.51 1.07 -10.66
CA THR A 165 18.45 1.52 -11.70
C THR A 165 18.83 2.98 -11.55
N PRO A 166 19.93 3.42 -12.11
CA PRO A 166 20.18 4.83 -12.36
C PRO A 166 19.05 5.43 -13.20
N LYS A 167 18.83 6.74 -13.04
CA LYS A 167 17.88 7.47 -13.84
C LYS A 167 18.53 7.91 -15.15
N PHE A 168 17.97 7.48 -16.27
CA PHE A 168 18.46 7.82 -17.61
C PHE A 168 17.39 8.49 -18.45
N GLY A 169 17.59 9.76 -18.84
CA GLY A 169 16.64 10.50 -19.66
C GLY A 169 15.23 10.61 -19.04
N GLY A 170 15.12 10.59 -17.72
CA GLY A 170 13.84 10.57 -17.01
C GLY A 170 13.29 9.16 -16.74
N LEU A 171 13.86 8.11 -17.32
CA LEU A 171 13.49 6.71 -17.08
C LEU A 171 14.26 6.11 -15.92
N ASP A 172 13.59 5.35 -15.09
CA ASP A 172 14.16 4.42 -14.12
C ASP A 172 13.33 3.14 -14.03
N ALA A 173 13.95 2.07 -13.57
CA ALA A 173 13.28 0.81 -13.26
C ALA A 173 13.61 0.36 -11.84
N VAL A 174 12.70 -0.37 -11.23
CA VAL A 174 12.91 -0.98 -9.92
C VAL A 174 12.44 -2.42 -9.95
N PHE A 175 13.21 -3.29 -9.31
CA PHE A 175 12.93 -4.72 -9.17
C PHE A 175 13.02 -5.07 -7.70
N GLN A 176 12.08 -5.85 -7.21
CA GLN A 176 12.01 -6.27 -5.81
C GLN A 176 11.65 -7.74 -5.73
N TYR A 177 12.37 -8.45 -4.90
CA TYR A 177 12.09 -9.84 -4.56
C TYR A 177 12.11 -9.98 -3.04
N SER A 178 11.11 -10.65 -2.48
CA SER A 178 11.05 -11.01 -1.07
C SER A 178 11.04 -12.53 -0.91
N PHE A 179 11.91 -13.03 -0.05
CA PHE A 179 11.97 -14.46 0.30
C PHE A 179 10.87 -14.90 1.28
N GLY A 180 10.10 -13.95 1.78
CA GLY A 180 8.96 -14.14 2.67
C GLY A 180 8.43 -12.77 3.08
N ALA A 181 7.32 -12.37 2.48
CA ALA A 181 6.85 -10.97 2.53
C ALA A 181 6.33 -10.56 3.92
N ASP A 182 5.82 -11.50 4.72
CA ASP A 182 5.41 -11.25 6.11
C ASP A 182 5.86 -12.37 7.06
N THR A 183 7.00 -12.17 7.71
CA THR A 183 7.58 -13.13 8.66
C THR A 183 6.80 -13.27 9.97
N GLN A 184 5.79 -12.46 10.19
CA GLN A 184 4.87 -12.59 11.34
C GLN A 184 3.60 -13.37 11.00
N SER A 185 3.38 -13.69 9.72
CA SER A 185 2.27 -14.55 9.34
C SER A 185 2.48 -15.97 9.91
N ASP A 186 1.40 -16.62 10.32
CA ASP A 186 1.47 -18.00 10.79
C ASP A 186 1.95 -18.93 9.68
N ALA A 187 1.58 -18.62 8.46
CA ALA A 187 2.00 -19.35 7.29
C ALA A 187 3.52 -19.38 7.06
N TYR A 188 4.22 -18.29 7.33
CA TYR A 188 5.68 -18.24 7.26
C TYR A 188 6.34 -19.01 8.42
N LYS A 189 5.77 -18.92 9.62
CA LYS A 189 6.30 -19.58 10.84
C LYS A 189 6.16 -21.10 10.77
N ASP A 190 5.05 -21.57 10.20
CA ASP A 190 4.72 -22.99 10.14
C ASP A 190 5.39 -23.72 8.98
N GLY A 191 6.31 -23.09 8.27
CA GLY A 191 6.99 -23.52 7.06
C GLY A 191 6.97 -25.03 6.82
N THR A 192 6.63 -25.46 5.62
CA THR A 192 6.58 -26.88 5.27
C THR A 192 7.88 -27.31 4.67
N GLU A 193 8.45 -28.38 5.19
CA GLU A 193 9.65 -29.00 4.62
C GLU A 193 9.44 -29.30 3.12
N GLY A 194 10.37 -28.83 2.30
CA GLY A 194 10.32 -28.98 0.84
C GLY A 194 9.48 -27.93 0.10
N LYS A 195 8.71 -27.06 0.79
CA LYS A 195 8.04 -25.93 0.19
C LYS A 195 8.76 -24.61 0.49
N SER A 196 9.65 -24.23 -0.38
CA SER A 196 10.45 -23.00 -0.23
C SER A 196 9.79 -21.74 -0.81
N SER A 197 8.56 -21.83 -1.31
CA SER A 197 7.88 -20.76 -2.05
C SER A 197 6.81 -20.00 -1.26
N VAL A 198 6.69 -20.23 0.03
CA VAL A 198 5.66 -19.63 0.87
C VAL A 198 5.83 -18.13 1.01
N GLU A 199 4.80 -17.37 0.65
CA GLU A 199 4.74 -15.90 0.73
C GLU A 199 5.89 -15.15 0.05
N ARG A 200 6.48 -15.72 -0.98
CA ARG A 200 7.41 -14.99 -1.82
C ARG A 200 6.67 -13.92 -2.61
N MET A 201 7.30 -12.77 -2.71
CA MET A 201 6.82 -11.69 -3.55
C MET A 201 7.90 -11.31 -4.57
N TYR A 202 7.49 -11.04 -5.77
CA TYR A 202 8.33 -10.47 -6.81
C TYR A 202 7.60 -9.34 -7.51
N ALA A 203 8.28 -8.26 -7.75
CA ALA A 203 7.71 -7.09 -8.41
C ALA A 203 8.74 -6.40 -9.28
N GLY A 204 8.26 -5.77 -10.34
CA GLY A 204 9.06 -4.92 -11.20
C GLY A 204 8.23 -3.78 -11.75
N ALA A 205 8.84 -2.61 -11.87
CA ALA A 205 8.19 -1.46 -12.49
C ALA A 205 9.20 -0.59 -13.22
N VAL A 206 8.71 0.06 -14.29
CA VAL A 206 9.40 1.12 -14.99
C VAL A 206 8.66 2.43 -14.77
N ARG A 207 9.42 3.52 -14.67
CA ARG A 207 8.87 4.86 -14.51
C ARG A 207 9.56 5.83 -15.45
N TYR A 208 8.76 6.64 -16.13
CA TYR A 208 9.22 7.87 -16.76
C TYR A 208 8.74 9.07 -15.97
N GLN A 209 9.63 10.00 -15.69
CA GLN A 209 9.30 11.23 -14.97
C GLN A 209 10.12 12.39 -15.46
N ASN A 210 9.43 13.47 -15.81
CA ASN A 210 10.01 14.80 -16.02
C ASN A 210 9.28 15.84 -15.15
N SER A 211 9.43 17.14 -15.45
CA SER A 211 8.77 18.23 -14.69
C SER A 211 7.24 18.24 -14.80
N THR A 212 6.68 17.67 -15.85
CA THR A 212 5.25 17.78 -16.20
C THR A 212 4.54 16.43 -16.11
N VAL A 213 5.20 15.36 -16.52
CA VAL A 213 4.62 14.03 -16.67
C VAL A 213 5.32 13.04 -15.75
N LEU A 214 4.53 12.19 -15.11
CA LEU A 214 4.97 10.96 -14.47
C LEU A 214 4.10 9.82 -14.99
N VAL A 215 4.73 8.73 -15.46
CA VAL A 215 4.05 7.50 -15.87
C VAL A 215 4.81 6.30 -15.29
N SER A 216 4.09 5.35 -14.75
CA SER A 216 4.66 4.09 -14.28
C SER A 216 3.82 2.91 -14.77
N ALA A 217 4.50 1.83 -15.13
CA ALA A 217 3.90 0.53 -15.41
C ALA A 217 4.66 -0.56 -14.64
N GLY A 218 3.95 -1.53 -14.09
CA GLY A 218 4.58 -2.57 -13.28
C GLY A 218 3.71 -3.79 -13.06
N VAL A 219 4.36 -4.82 -12.54
CA VAL A 219 3.78 -6.11 -12.22
C VAL A 219 4.21 -6.53 -10.81
N GLU A 220 3.32 -7.20 -10.08
CA GLU A 220 3.61 -7.85 -8.80
C GLU A 220 3.00 -9.24 -8.78
N GLY A 221 3.76 -10.21 -8.32
CA GLY A 221 3.31 -11.57 -8.08
C GLY A 221 3.59 -11.99 -6.64
N ILE A 222 2.68 -12.80 -6.08
CA ILE A 222 2.77 -13.31 -4.70
C ILE A 222 2.47 -14.81 -4.73
N ASN A 223 3.40 -15.62 -4.25
CA ASN A 223 3.16 -17.06 -4.07
C ASN A 223 2.31 -17.28 -2.82
N GLN A 224 1.12 -17.86 -2.99
CA GLN A 224 0.11 -17.97 -1.93
C GLN A 224 -0.15 -19.39 -1.44
N ASP A 225 0.14 -20.41 -2.23
CA ASP A 225 -0.12 -21.81 -1.86
C ASP A 225 0.63 -22.19 -0.58
N GLN A 226 -0.12 -22.57 0.43
CA GLN A 226 0.38 -22.87 1.75
C GLN A 226 -0.36 -24.05 2.38
N PRO A 227 0.29 -24.82 3.27
CA PRO A 227 -0.32 -25.95 3.93
C PRO A 227 -1.35 -25.58 5.01
N SER A 228 -1.53 -24.31 5.34
CA SER A 228 -2.59 -23.90 6.26
C SER A 228 -3.96 -24.15 5.62
N ALA A 229 -4.93 -24.58 6.41
CA ALA A 229 -6.28 -24.88 5.94
C ALA A 229 -6.94 -23.71 5.17
N ASP A 230 -6.54 -22.49 5.48
CA ASP A 230 -7.07 -21.26 4.91
C ASP A 230 -6.50 -20.92 3.52
N ARG A 231 -5.38 -21.55 3.13
CA ARG A 231 -4.63 -21.21 1.91
C ARG A 231 -4.18 -22.43 1.11
N ASN A 232 -4.67 -23.61 1.50
CA ASN A 232 -4.37 -24.85 0.79
C ASN A 232 -5.07 -24.82 -0.58
N GLY A 233 -4.27 -24.86 -1.64
CA GLY A 233 -4.76 -24.85 -3.00
C GLY A 233 -5.14 -23.48 -3.55
N LEU A 234 -4.72 -22.37 -2.91
CA LEU A 234 -4.83 -21.05 -3.53
C LEU A 234 -3.80 -20.90 -4.64
N ASP A 235 -4.25 -20.42 -5.77
CA ASP A 235 -3.39 -20.02 -6.87
C ASP A 235 -2.55 -18.78 -6.51
N ASP A 236 -1.41 -18.60 -7.18
CA ASP A 236 -0.56 -17.45 -6.97
C ASP A 236 -1.25 -16.15 -7.41
N ALA A 237 -1.08 -15.10 -6.64
CA ALA A 237 -1.60 -13.79 -6.99
C ALA A 237 -0.72 -13.09 -8.02
N LEU A 238 -1.38 -12.38 -8.93
CA LEU A 238 -0.71 -11.55 -9.93
C LEU A 238 -1.45 -10.22 -10.08
N SER A 239 -0.72 -9.12 -10.18
CA SER A 239 -1.31 -7.83 -10.55
C SER A 239 -0.50 -7.09 -11.60
N PHE A 240 -1.24 -6.36 -12.44
CA PHE A 240 -0.71 -5.39 -13.40
C PHE A 240 -1.14 -3.99 -12.96
N ASN A 241 -0.20 -3.07 -13.00
CA ASN A 241 -0.36 -1.73 -12.47
C ASN A 241 0.07 -0.72 -13.52
N LEU A 242 -0.79 0.26 -13.78
CA LEU A 242 -0.51 1.39 -14.68
C LEU A 242 -1.00 2.68 -14.04
N GLY A 243 -0.16 3.68 -13.98
CA GLY A 243 -0.55 4.95 -13.41
C GLY A 243 0.30 6.11 -13.90
N GLY A 244 -0.18 7.31 -13.62
CA GLY A 244 0.54 8.51 -13.96
C GLY A 244 -0.07 9.78 -13.40
N SER A 245 0.66 10.87 -13.60
CA SER A 245 0.17 12.21 -13.34
C SER A 245 0.63 13.18 -14.42
N TYR A 246 -0.18 14.19 -14.65
CA TYR A 246 0.10 15.28 -15.59
C TYR A 246 -0.14 16.63 -14.90
N ASP A 247 0.89 17.46 -14.88
CA ASP A 247 0.82 18.83 -14.39
C ASP A 247 0.58 19.79 -15.57
N ALA A 248 -0.65 20.31 -15.64
CA ALA A 248 -1.05 21.27 -16.66
C ALA A 248 -0.72 22.73 -16.28
N GLY A 249 -0.01 22.96 -15.16
CA GLY A 249 0.31 24.29 -14.63
C GLY A 249 -0.83 24.91 -13.81
N PHE A 250 -2.06 24.82 -14.23
CA PHE A 250 -3.23 25.27 -13.46
C PHE A 250 -3.82 24.18 -12.56
N ALA A 251 -3.63 22.90 -12.93
CA ALA A 251 -4.05 21.74 -12.15
C ALA A 251 -3.15 20.56 -12.47
N LYS A 252 -3.02 19.65 -11.48
CA LYS A 252 -2.36 18.36 -11.66
C LYS A 252 -3.40 17.25 -11.60
N PHE A 253 -3.35 16.36 -12.59
CA PHE A 253 -4.25 15.24 -12.75
C PHE A 253 -3.52 13.93 -12.44
N TYR A 254 -4.25 12.95 -11.91
CA TYR A 254 -3.74 11.65 -11.54
C TYR A 254 -4.65 10.56 -12.07
N VAL A 255 -4.05 9.48 -12.51
CA VAL A 255 -4.74 8.24 -12.87
C VAL A 255 -3.94 7.05 -12.36
N TYR A 256 -4.64 6.06 -11.83
CA TYR A 256 -4.03 4.79 -11.46
C TYR A 256 -5.05 3.67 -11.66
N SER A 257 -4.61 2.59 -12.30
CA SER A 257 -5.38 1.37 -12.51
C SER A 257 -4.57 0.16 -12.07
N GLN A 258 -5.25 -0.79 -11.44
CA GLN A 258 -4.72 -2.09 -11.08
C GLN A 258 -5.70 -3.16 -11.57
N VAL A 259 -5.18 -4.18 -12.25
CA VAL A 259 -5.89 -5.42 -12.57
C VAL A 259 -5.19 -6.53 -11.82
N PHE A 260 -5.94 -7.41 -11.19
CA PHE A 260 -5.36 -8.43 -10.33
C PHE A 260 -6.15 -9.74 -10.38
N GLN A 261 -5.46 -10.83 -10.09
CA GLN A 261 -5.99 -12.18 -10.01
C GLN A 261 -5.53 -12.84 -8.72
N ASN A 262 -6.39 -13.66 -8.14
CA ASN A 262 -6.13 -14.50 -6.97
C ASN A 262 -5.60 -13.75 -5.74
N TYR A 263 -5.90 -12.45 -5.60
CA TYR A 263 -5.48 -11.72 -4.40
C TYR A 263 -6.23 -12.20 -3.18
N ALA A 264 -5.52 -12.79 -2.23
CA ALA A 264 -6.06 -13.34 -0.99
C ALA A 264 -5.50 -12.63 0.25
N LYS A 265 -5.71 -13.22 1.40
CA LYS A 265 -5.32 -12.71 2.73
C LYS A 265 -3.84 -12.33 2.88
N ALA A 266 -2.93 -12.84 2.04
CA ALA A 266 -1.53 -12.49 2.10
C ALA A 266 -1.28 -11.01 1.77
N ALA A 267 -1.95 -10.51 0.77
CA ALA A 267 -2.04 -9.11 0.53
C ALA A 267 -3.02 -8.54 1.56
N LYS A 268 -2.55 -7.92 2.63
CA LYS A 268 -3.42 -7.28 3.62
C LYS A 268 -4.32 -6.24 2.96
N VAL A 269 -5.34 -6.70 2.29
CA VAL A 269 -6.49 -5.90 1.92
C VAL A 269 -7.22 -5.66 3.23
N THR A 270 -6.83 -4.63 3.94
CA THR A 270 -7.27 -4.34 5.30
C THR A 270 -8.76 -4.11 5.42
N MET A 271 -9.49 -4.03 4.30
CA MET A 271 -10.92 -3.79 4.27
C MET A 271 -11.78 -5.02 3.98
N PHE A 272 -11.20 -6.06 3.40
CA PHE A 272 -11.96 -7.23 3.00
C PHE A 272 -11.32 -8.48 3.57
N SER A 273 -12.01 -9.11 4.51
CA SER A 273 -11.74 -10.51 4.87
C SER A 273 -12.29 -11.37 3.73
N ILE A 274 -11.53 -11.52 2.65
CA ILE A 274 -11.91 -12.38 1.54
C ILE A 274 -11.23 -13.73 1.77
N PRO A 275 -12.00 -14.80 1.96
CA PRO A 275 -11.45 -16.10 2.34
C PRO A 275 -10.71 -16.82 1.22
N SER A 276 -11.03 -16.52 -0.02
CA SER A 276 -10.48 -17.09 -1.25
C SER A 276 -9.80 -16.02 -2.10
N GLY A 277 -9.06 -16.42 -3.10
CA GLY A 277 -8.49 -15.49 -4.08
C GLY A 277 -9.58 -14.67 -4.76
N VAL A 278 -9.30 -13.39 -5.01
CA VAL A 278 -10.21 -12.45 -5.65
C VAL A 278 -9.57 -11.94 -6.91
N ASP A 279 -10.35 -11.98 -7.98
CA ASP A 279 -10.04 -11.37 -9.27
C ASP A 279 -10.70 -10.01 -9.35
N GLY A 280 -10.16 -9.12 -10.16
CA GLY A 280 -10.81 -7.85 -10.38
C GLY A 280 -9.91 -6.75 -10.89
N TYR A 281 -10.47 -5.56 -10.87
CA TYR A 281 -9.75 -4.36 -11.26
C TYR A 281 -10.25 -3.14 -10.49
N GLY A 282 -9.38 -2.14 -10.41
CA GLY A 282 -9.71 -0.85 -9.86
C GLY A 282 -9.13 0.29 -10.68
N VAL A 283 -9.80 1.43 -10.62
CA VAL A 283 -9.36 2.69 -11.21
C VAL A 283 -9.50 3.80 -10.20
N ASN A 284 -8.46 4.60 -10.07
CA ASN A 284 -8.46 5.82 -9.28
C ASN A 284 -8.16 7.02 -10.19
N LEU A 285 -8.98 8.05 -10.09
CA LEU A 285 -8.79 9.33 -10.75
C LEU A 285 -8.66 10.41 -9.69
N GLY A 286 -7.79 11.38 -9.91
CA GLY A 286 -7.61 12.47 -8.96
C GLY A 286 -7.20 13.76 -9.63
N PHE A 287 -7.43 14.87 -8.98
CA PHE A 287 -6.85 16.14 -9.36
C PHE A 287 -6.55 17.01 -8.15
N GLU A 288 -5.62 17.93 -8.32
CA GLU A 288 -5.37 19.02 -7.38
C GLU A 288 -5.14 20.34 -8.11
N THR A 289 -5.61 21.43 -7.54
CA THR A 289 -5.43 22.78 -8.07
C THR A 289 -5.32 23.80 -6.94
N LYS A 290 -4.62 24.90 -7.18
CA LYS A 290 -4.58 26.03 -6.26
C LYS A 290 -5.83 26.88 -6.44
N ALA A 291 -6.63 27.03 -5.40
CA ALA A 291 -7.83 27.86 -5.37
C ALA A 291 -8.15 28.30 -3.93
N LEU A 292 -8.89 29.39 -3.79
CA LEU A 292 -9.42 29.89 -2.50
C LEU A 292 -8.36 30.07 -1.41
N GLY A 293 -7.15 30.46 -1.80
CA GLY A 293 -6.03 30.64 -0.86
C GLY A 293 -5.39 29.32 -0.35
N GLY A 294 -5.77 28.19 -0.92
CA GLY A 294 -5.27 26.87 -0.55
C GLY A 294 -5.10 25.93 -1.74
N THR A 295 -5.14 24.63 -1.50
CA THR A 295 -5.16 23.59 -2.53
C THR A 295 -6.45 22.81 -2.44
N VAL A 296 -7.22 22.82 -3.53
CA VAL A 296 -8.41 21.97 -3.68
C VAL A 296 -7.96 20.65 -4.29
N LYS A 297 -8.41 19.56 -3.69
CA LYS A 297 -8.13 18.19 -4.14
C LYS A 297 -9.43 17.41 -4.27
N ALA A 298 -9.50 16.53 -5.27
CA ALA A 298 -10.56 15.55 -5.39
C ALA A 298 -10.00 14.23 -5.89
N SER A 299 -10.65 13.15 -5.53
CA SER A 299 -10.30 11.80 -5.92
C SER A 299 -11.56 10.96 -6.07
N PHE A 300 -11.58 10.13 -7.09
CA PHE A 300 -12.65 9.19 -7.37
C PHE A 300 -12.05 7.82 -7.62
N GLY A 301 -12.58 6.79 -6.96
CA GLY A 301 -12.18 5.41 -7.15
C GLY A 301 -13.36 4.55 -7.52
N TRP A 302 -13.15 3.66 -8.46
CA TRP A 302 -14.10 2.64 -8.86
C TRP A 302 -13.40 1.30 -9.04
N GLY A 303 -14.03 0.21 -8.65
CA GLY A 303 -13.49 -1.12 -8.79
C GLY A 303 -14.57 -2.18 -8.79
N ASP A 304 -14.24 -3.30 -9.41
CA ASP A 304 -15.06 -4.49 -9.48
C ASP A 304 -14.23 -5.69 -9.06
N PHE A 305 -14.77 -6.50 -8.15
CA PHE A 305 -14.08 -7.59 -7.51
C PHE A 305 -14.99 -8.82 -7.50
N GLU A 306 -14.49 -9.94 -8.04
CA GLU A 306 -15.15 -11.22 -8.07
C GLU A 306 -14.36 -12.24 -7.26
N GLY A 307 -15.01 -13.04 -6.41
CA GLY A 307 -14.39 -14.07 -5.56
C GLY A 307 -15.31 -15.21 -5.19
#